data_85f4d9fbc901499908f28599eddfc1b0
#
_entry.id   85f4d9fbc901499908f28599eddfc1b0
#
_cell.length_a   1.000
_cell.length_b   1.000
_cell.length_c   1.000
_cell.angle_alpha   90.00
_cell.angle_beta   90.00
_cell.angle_gamma   90.00
#
_symmetry.space_group_name_H-M   'P 1'
#
loop_
_entity.id
_entity.type
_entity.pdbx_description
1 polymer ?
#
loop_
_entity_poly.entity_id
_entity_poly.type
_entity_poly.pdbx_seq_one_letter_code
_entity_poly.pdbx_strand_id
1 'polypeptide(L)'
;PNDPYEEPDEPPEQVTYLDSTALLEAGRAFRQVISFKSDRVVQPEGDEIRPFQEEVRATSADFFAMFDVPFRYGSGWDAEADRGEERVTVLSSPMNDRLFGGEDSTGRMLRMNDELYRVVGVLDDWNPVPTFFDLNNNPFDGPEQIYAPFSVAVTGEWGSSGNNSCWKPPEEGGYAGYLASECIWIQMWVELENPSKRAD
;
A
#
# COMPACT_ATOMS: atom_id res chain seq x y z
N PRO A 1 -9.89 -17.76 -3.67
CA PRO A 1 -9.08 -17.42 -4.81
C PRO A 1 -9.69 -18.08 -6.02
N ASN A 2 -10.00 -17.29 -7.05
CA ASN A 2 -10.52 -17.83 -8.28
C ASN A 2 -9.43 -18.67 -8.93
N ASP A 3 -9.76 -19.92 -9.19
CA ASP A 3 -8.87 -20.79 -9.96
C ASP A 3 -8.95 -20.36 -11.43
N PRO A 4 -7.89 -19.78 -12.02
CA PRO A 4 -7.92 -19.35 -13.42
C PRO A 4 -8.14 -20.50 -14.40
N TYR A 5 -8.04 -21.74 -13.93
CA TYR A 5 -8.31 -22.95 -14.73
C TYR A 5 -9.73 -23.47 -14.57
N GLU A 6 -10.35 -23.23 -13.41
CA GLU A 6 -11.74 -23.60 -13.15
C GLU A 6 -12.73 -22.47 -13.49
N GLU A 7 -12.31 -21.21 -13.32
CA GLU A 7 -13.14 -20.01 -13.54
C GLU A 7 -12.40 -18.99 -14.44
N PRO A 8 -12.11 -19.34 -15.71
CA PRO A 8 -11.28 -18.50 -16.59
C PRO A 8 -11.92 -17.16 -16.99
N ASP A 9 -13.23 -17.02 -16.81
CA ASP A 9 -14.00 -15.81 -17.13
C ASP A 9 -14.13 -14.85 -15.94
N GLU A 10 -13.66 -15.24 -14.74
CA GLU A 10 -13.64 -14.40 -13.56
C GLU A 10 -12.23 -13.81 -13.33
N PRO A 11 -12.07 -12.48 -13.36
CA PRO A 11 -10.79 -11.90 -13.06
C PRO A 11 -10.38 -12.20 -11.61
N PRO A 12 -9.08 -12.44 -11.34
CA PRO A 12 -8.62 -12.68 -9.98
C PRO A 12 -8.87 -11.45 -9.10
N GLU A 13 -9.24 -11.67 -7.85
CA GLU A 13 -9.46 -10.60 -6.87
C GLU A 13 -8.17 -9.85 -6.50
N GLN A 14 -7.03 -10.48 -6.68
CA GLN A 14 -5.69 -9.95 -6.48
C GLN A 14 -4.81 -10.38 -7.66
N VAL A 15 -3.68 -9.72 -7.81
CA VAL A 15 -2.71 -10.01 -8.89
C VAL A 15 -1.37 -10.44 -8.32
N THR A 16 -0.54 -11.05 -9.17
CA THR A 16 0.85 -11.38 -8.84
C THR A 16 1.72 -10.11 -8.83
N TYR A 17 2.91 -10.20 -8.25
CA TYR A 17 3.89 -9.12 -8.36
C TYR A 17 4.30 -8.89 -9.81
N LEU A 18 4.52 -9.95 -10.58
CA LEU A 18 4.94 -9.86 -11.99
C LEU A 18 3.88 -9.17 -12.85
N ASP A 19 2.61 -9.55 -12.71
CA ASP A 19 1.52 -8.93 -13.47
C ASP A 19 1.31 -7.48 -13.08
N SER A 20 1.30 -7.18 -11.78
CA SER A 20 1.08 -5.82 -11.28
C SER A 20 2.17 -4.85 -11.75
N THR A 21 3.43 -5.26 -11.70
CA THR A 21 4.56 -4.44 -12.16
C THR A 21 4.58 -4.29 -13.67
N ALA A 22 4.31 -5.34 -14.43
CA ALA A 22 4.22 -5.28 -15.89
C ALA A 22 3.08 -4.34 -16.35
N LEU A 23 1.92 -4.39 -15.68
CA LEU A 23 0.79 -3.50 -15.98
C LEU A 23 1.12 -2.04 -15.60
N LEU A 24 1.77 -1.83 -14.47
CA LEU A 24 2.21 -0.50 -14.03
C LEU A 24 3.21 0.10 -15.05
N GLU A 25 4.21 -0.67 -15.46
CA GLU A 25 5.21 -0.25 -16.44
C GLU A 25 4.61 0.03 -17.84
N ALA A 26 3.56 -0.69 -18.21
CA ALA A 26 2.86 -0.47 -19.48
C ALA A 26 2.23 0.93 -19.57
N GLY A 27 1.88 1.56 -18.45
CA GLY A 27 1.47 2.96 -18.36
C GLY A 27 0.25 3.33 -19.22
N ARG A 28 -0.71 2.43 -19.41
CA ARG A 28 -1.84 2.62 -20.34
C ARG A 28 -3.05 3.33 -19.71
N ALA A 29 -3.10 3.38 -18.39
CA ALA A 29 -4.19 4.02 -17.65
C ALA A 29 -3.86 5.48 -17.31
N PHE A 30 -4.86 6.25 -16.94
CA PHE A 30 -4.68 7.63 -16.46
C PHE A 30 -3.99 7.66 -15.09
N ARG A 31 -4.45 6.78 -14.17
CA ARG A 31 -3.77 6.48 -12.90
C ARG A 31 -3.77 4.99 -12.65
N GLN A 32 -2.75 4.52 -11.96
CA GLN A 32 -2.59 3.11 -11.60
C GLN A 32 -2.13 2.98 -10.15
N VAL A 33 -2.86 2.20 -9.38
CA VAL A 33 -2.52 1.91 -7.99
C VAL A 33 -2.25 0.43 -7.83
N ILE A 34 -1.12 0.11 -7.25
CA ILE A 34 -0.81 -1.21 -6.69
C ILE A 34 -0.60 -1.07 -5.20
N SER A 35 -1.09 -2.01 -4.42
CA SER A 35 -0.95 -1.94 -2.97
C SER A 35 -1.03 -3.31 -2.30
N PHE A 36 -0.46 -3.40 -1.11
CA PHE A 36 -0.63 -4.52 -0.19
C PHE A 36 -0.45 -4.06 1.26
N LYS A 37 -0.81 -4.92 2.21
CA LYS A 37 -0.67 -4.67 3.65
C LYS A 37 0.57 -5.39 4.19
N SER A 38 1.26 -4.77 5.12
CA SER A 38 2.39 -5.35 5.84
C SER A 38 2.43 -4.90 7.29
N ASP A 39 2.71 -5.81 8.19
CA ASP A 39 2.91 -5.49 9.59
C ASP A 39 4.29 -4.87 9.85
N ARG A 40 4.29 -3.72 10.52
CA ARG A 40 5.53 -3.04 10.92
C ARG A 40 5.53 -2.73 12.40
N VAL A 41 6.70 -2.80 13.02
CA VAL A 41 6.88 -2.33 14.40
C VAL A 41 7.17 -0.84 14.38
N VAL A 42 6.23 -0.05 14.85
CA VAL A 42 6.40 1.39 15.05
C VAL A 42 7.15 1.64 16.34
N GLN A 43 8.20 2.44 16.27
CA GLN A 43 9.05 2.82 17.39
C GLN A 43 8.97 4.36 17.58
N PRO A 44 8.05 4.84 18.43
CA PRO A 44 7.90 6.27 18.71
C PRO A 44 9.18 6.87 19.33
N GLU A 45 9.35 8.18 19.17
CA GLU A 45 10.42 8.90 19.86
C GLU A 45 10.13 9.00 21.36
N GLY A 46 11.17 8.87 22.18
CA GLY A 46 11.08 8.95 23.66
C GLY A 46 10.52 7.67 24.29
N ASP A 47 10.22 7.76 25.58
CA ASP A 47 9.82 6.60 26.41
C ASP A 47 8.32 6.60 26.78
N GLU A 48 7.55 7.59 26.34
CA GLU A 48 6.15 7.76 26.70
C GLU A 48 5.24 6.71 26.04
N ILE A 49 5.55 6.35 24.79
CA ILE A 49 4.79 5.37 24.01
C ILE A 49 5.72 4.18 23.74
N ARG A 50 5.30 3.00 24.16
CA ARG A 50 6.06 1.76 23.87
C ARG A 50 5.95 1.42 22.38
N PRO A 51 6.99 0.77 21.78
CA PRO A 51 6.88 0.19 20.45
C PRO A 51 5.65 -0.71 20.31
N PHE A 52 4.99 -0.62 19.17
CA PHE A 52 3.79 -1.40 18.88
C PHE A 52 3.77 -1.84 17.41
N GLN A 53 3.04 -2.92 17.14
CA GLN A 53 2.82 -3.39 15.78
C GLN A 53 1.64 -2.64 15.15
N GLU A 54 1.78 -2.28 13.89
CA GLU A 54 0.75 -1.60 13.11
C GLU A 54 0.75 -2.12 11.67
N GLU A 55 -0.44 -2.25 11.07
CA GLU A 55 -0.56 -2.52 9.65
C GLU A 55 -0.25 -1.26 8.84
N VAL A 56 0.61 -1.41 7.84
CA VAL A 56 1.01 -0.35 6.92
C VAL A 56 0.54 -0.71 5.53
N ARG A 57 -0.12 0.23 4.84
CA ARG A 57 -0.44 0.11 3.43
C ARG A 57 0.78 0.53 2.59
N ALA A 58 1.44 -0.44 1.96
CA ALA A 58 2.41 -0.17 0.92
C ALA A 58 1.66 0.10 -0.39
N THR A 59 1.85 1.27 -1.00
CA THR A 59 1.07 1.66 -2.18
C THR A 59 1.86 2.58 -3.12
N SER A 60 1.43 2.69 -4.38
CA SER A 60 1.99 3.66 -5.33
C SER A 60 1.44 5.08 -5.10
N ALA A 61 2.15 6.09 -5.60
CA ALA A 61 1.85 7.52 -5.39
C ALA A 61 0.43 7.92 -5.84
N ASP A 62 -0.09 7.28 -6.88
CA ASP A 62 -1.42 7.58 -7.43
C ASP A 62 -2.58 7.27 -6.47
N PHE A 63 -2.35 6.52 -5.39
CA PHE A 63 -3.36 6.11 -4.42
C PHE A 63 -4.18 7.30 -3.90
N PHE A 64 -3.49 8.33 -3.43
CA PHE A 64 -4.14 9.46 -2.79
C PHE A 64 -4.99 10.27 -3.79
N ALA A 65 -4.50 10.45 -5.01
CA ALA A 65 -5.22 11.18 -6.04
C ALA A 65 -6.35 10.36 -6.68
N MET A 66 -6.19 9.05 -6.82
CA MET A 66 -7.22 8.16 -7.39
C MET A 66 -8.44 8.06 -6.49
N PHE A 67 -8.23 8.05 -5.17
CA PHE A 67 -9.31 7.87 -4.19
C PHE A 67 -9.74 9.17 -3.49
N ASP A 68 -9.31 10.34 -4.02
CA ASP A 68 -9.62 11.67 -3.47
C ASP A 68 -9.36 11.74 -1.96
N VAL A 69 -8.23 11.18 -1.51
CA VAL A 69 -7.89 11.11 -0.08
C VAL A 69 -7.56 12.51 0.46
N PRO A 70 -8.31 13.01 1.45
CA PRO A 70 -8.10 14.37 1.96
C PRO A 70 -6.87 14.45 2.88
N PHE A 71 -6.16 15.57 2.80
CA PHE A 71 -5.00 15.87 3.67
C PHE A 71 -5.30 17.02 4.60
N ARG A 72 -4.92 16.88 5.88
CA ARG A 72 -4.90 17.94 6.88
C ARG A 72 -3.60 18.72 6.81
N TYR A 73 -2.47 18.03 6.65
CA TYR A 73 -1.13 18.60 6.51
C TYR A 73 -0.38 17.91 5.38
N GLY A 74 0.45 18.68 4.66
CA GLY A 74 1.26 18.15 3.58
C GLY A 74 0.48 17.57 2.41
N SER A 75 1.00 16.48 1.85
CA SER A 75 0.41 15.76 0.72
C SER A 75 0.92 14.32 0.65
N GLY A 76 0.38 13.52 -0.26
CA GLY A 76 1.03 12.26 -0.66
C GLY A 76 2.39 12.52 -1.31
N TRP A 77 3.17 11.46 -1.44
CA TRP A 77 4.42 11.49 -2.21
C TRP A 77 4.11 11.44 -3.71
N ASP A 78 5.09 11.78 -4.53
CA ASP A 78 4.99 11.76 -5.98
C ASP A 78 5.64 10.51 -6.61
N ALA A 79 5.47 10.35 -7.92
CA ALA A 79 6.05 9.25 -8.67
C ALA A 79 7.60 9.28 -8.70
N GLU A 80 8.24 10.40 -8.39
CA GLU A 80 9.70 10.49 -8.28
C GLU A 80 10.18 9.85 -6.99
N ALA A 81 9.47 10.09 -5.89
CA ALA A 81 9.73 9.43 -4.62
C ALA A 81 9.52 7.90 -4.70
N ASP A 82 8.47 7.44 -5.42
CA ASP A 82 8.29 6.00 -5.69
C ASP A 82 9.48 5.42 -6.46
N ARG A 83 9.88 6.05 -7.56
CA ARG A 83 11.01 5.57 -8.37
C ARG A 83 12.36 5.68 -7.68
N GLY A 84 12.50 6.67 -6.82
CA GLY A 84 13.71 6.91 -6.03
C GLY A 84 13.78 6.08 -4.75
N GLU A 85 12.78 5.26 -4.47
CA GLU A 85 12.68 4.47 -3.23
C GLU A 85 12.86 5.34 -1.97
N GLU A 86 12.25 6.54 -1.99
CA GLU A 86 12.35 7.45 -0.86
C GLU A 86 11.57 6.91 0.34
N ARG A 87 12.23 6.84 1.50
CA ARG A 87 11.59 6.46 2.75
C ARG A 87 10.72 7.61 3.29
N VAL A 88 9.55 7.76 2.68
CA VAL A 88 8.52 8.70 3.08
C VAL A 88 7.30 7.96 3.60
N THR A 89 6.47 8.66 4.39
CA THR A 89 5.24 8.08 4.94
C THR A 89 4.16 9.13 5.06
N VAL A 90 2.91 8.67 4.93
CA VAL A 90 1.70 9.45 5.23
C VAL A 90 1.00 8.78 6.41
N LEU A 91 0.53 9.59 7.34
CA LEU A 91 -0.16 9.15 8.54
C LEU A 91 -1.65 9.48 8.48
N SER A 92 -2.49 8.64 9.05
CA SER A 92 -3.85 9.04 9.38
C SER A 92 -3.86 10.10 10.49
N SER A 93 -4.97 10.85 10.61
CA SER A 93 -5.15 11.79 11.72
C SER A 93 -5.04 11.14 13.09
N PRO A 94 -5.70 9.97 13.37
CA PRO A 94 -5.54 9.29 14.65
C PRO A 94 -4.11 8.83 14.96
N MET A 95 -3.37 8.38 13.95
CA MET A 95 -1.98 7.97 14.14
C MET A 95 -1.08 9.19 14.41
N ASN A 96 -1.29 10.29 13.70
CA ASN A 96 -0.60 11.55 13.98
C ASN A 96 -0.91 12.08 15.39
N ASP A 97 -2.16 12.01 15.83
CA ASP A 97 -2.55 12.41 17.18
C ASP A 97 -1.80 11.57 18.22
N ARG A 98 -1.75 10.25 18.03
CA ARG A 98 -1.08 9.31 18.92
C ARG A 98 0.43 9.54 19.00
N LEU A 99 1.10 9.76 17.86
CA LEU A 99 2.55 9.84 17.78
C LEU A 99 3.10 11.24 18.00
N PHE A 100 2.37 12.26 17.58
CA PHE A 100 2.84 13.63 17.47
C PHE A 100 1.89 14.68 18.10
N GLY A 101 0.86 14.23 18.83
CA GLY A 101 -0.06 15.10 19.53
C GLY A 101 -1.01 15.92 18.63
N GLY A 102 -1.19 15.51 17.37
CA GLY A 102 -2.13 16.13 16.43
C GLY A 102 -1.60 17.40 15.73
N GLU A 103 -0.36 17.81 16.03
CA GLU A 103 0.28 18.93 15.36
C GLU A 103 0.74 18.55 13.94
N ASP A 104 1.14 19.55 13.15
CA ASP A 104 1.77 19.30 11.84
C ASP A 104 3.08 18.56 12.02
N SER A 105 3.09 17.29 11.65
CA SER A 105 4.25 16.41 11.74
C SER A 105 5.04 16.29 10.43
N THR A 106 4.69 17.05 9.38
CA THR A 106 5.42 17.01 8.11
C THR A 106 6.89 17.35 8.31
N GLY A 107 7.77 16.55 7.73
CA GLY A 107 9.21 16.64 7.91
C GLY A 107 9.78 15.91 9.13
N ARG A 108 8.94 15.47 10.09
CA ARG A 108 9.39 14.66 11.23
C ARG A 108 9.71 13.23 10.76
N MET A 109 10.49 12.54 11.57
CA MET A 109 10.92 11.18 11.27
C MET A 109 10.11 10.18 12.11
N LEU A 110 9.61 9.13 11.45
CA LEU A 110 8.99 7.98 12.07
C LEU A 110 9.91 6.77 11.91
N ARG A 111 10.17 6.04 13.00
CA ARG A 111 10.94 4.80 12.94
C ARG A 111 9.98 3.61 12.81
N MET A 112 10.18 2.80 11.76
CA MET A 112 9.49 1.53 11.56
C MET A 112 10.51 0.43 11.26
N ASN A 113 10.50 -0.67 12.03
CA ASN A 113 11.45 -1.80 11.90
C ASN A 113 12.92 -1.34 11.77
N ASP A 114 13.36 -0.43 12.65
CA ASP A 114 14.72 0.15 12.67
C ASP A 114 15.08 1.08 11.52
N GLU A 115 14.19 1.32 10.57
CA GLU A 115 14.35 2.28 9.49
C GLU A 115 13.61 3.59 9.76
N LEU A 116 14.16 4.71 9.26
CA LEU A 116 13.57 6.05 9.42
C LEU A 116 12.81 6.47 8.16
N TYR A 117 11.56 6.91 8.36
CA TYR A 117 10.67 7.41 7.32
C TYR A 117 10.32 8.86 7.62
N ARG A 118 10.44 9.72 6.61
CA ARG A 118 10.04 11.12 6.71
C ARG A 118 8.55 11.25 6.49
N VAL A 119 7.82 11.80 7.45
CA VAL A 119 6.41 12.13 7.30
C VAL A 119 6.26 13.23 6.24
N VAL A 120 5.50 12.99 5.18
CA VAL A 120 5.24 13.96 4.11
C VAL A 120 3.82 14.48 4.11
N GLY A 121 2.90 13.75 4.74
CA GLY A 121 1.52 14.15 4.85
C GLY A 121 0.81 13.51 6.04
N VAL A 122 -0.24 14.19 6.46
CA VAL A 122 -1.21 13.69 7.45
C VAL A 122 -2.59 13.79 6.82
N LEU A 123 -3.30 12.67 6.78
CA LEU A 123 -4.66 12.63 6.28
C LEU A 123 -5.61 13.44 7.18
N ASP A 124 -6.65 13.98 6.60
CA ASP A 124 -7.78 14.46 7.36
C ASP A 124 -8.70 13.29 7.75
N ASP A 125 -9.92 13.52 8.16
CA ASP A 125 -10.88 12.47 8.50
C ASP A 125 -11.23 11.66 7.24
N TRP A 126 -10.59 10.50 7.10
CA TRP A 126 -10.79 9.58 5.98
C TRP A 126 -10.91 8.14 6.49
N ASN A 127 -12.13 7.67 6.56
CA ASN A 127 -12.44 6.34 7.08
C ASN A 127 -13.52 5.65 6.22
N PRO A 128 -13.20 5.27 4.97
CA PRO A 128 -14.15 4.54 4.13
C PRO A 128 -14.46 3.16 4.72
N VAL A 129 -15.75 2.91 5.01
CA VAL A 129 -16.25 1.61 5.48
C VAL A 129 -17.45 1.23 4.60
N PRO A 130 -17.37 0.16 3.81
CA PRO A 130 -16.23 -0.76 3.68
C PRO A 130 -14.99 -0.09 3.05
N THR A 131 -13.80 -0.65 3.35
CA THR A 131 -12.53 -0.27 2.73
C THR A 131 -12.54 -0.75 1.28
N PHE A 132 -13.19 0.01 0.39
CA PHE A 132 -13.55 -0.39 -0.97
C PHE A 132 -12.33 -0.72 -1.85
N PHE A 133 -11.18 -0.16 -1.54
CA PHE A 133 -9.94 -0.38 -2.28
C PHE A 133 -9.23 -1.70 -1.91
N ASP A 134 -9.69 -2.38 -0.85
CA ASP A 134 -9.18 -3.67 -0.40
C ASP A 134 -10.29 -4.50 0.25
N LEU A 135 -11.16 -5.08 -0.57
CA LEU A 135 -12.32 -5.86 -0.09
C LEU A 135 -11.93 -7.25 0.44
N ASN A 136 -10.71 -7.71 0.16
CA ASN A 136 -10.26 -9.06 0.50
C ASN A 136 -9.64 -9.16 1.90
N ASN A 137 -9.36 -8.01 2.53
CA ASN A 137 -8.67 -7.91 3.81
C ASN A 137 -9.52 -7.19 4.86
N ASN A 138 -10.57 -7.86 5.36
CA ASN A 138 -11.45 -7.34 6.42
C ASN A 138 -11.97 -5.91 6.13
N PRO A 139 -12.78 -5.72 5.10
CA PRO A 139 -13.13 -4.38 4.61
C PRO A 139 -13.91 -3.52 5.61
N PHE A 140 -14.36 -4.06 6.73
CA PHE A 140 -15.11 -3.35 7.77
C PHE A 140 -14.27 -2.91 8.97
N ASP A 141 -12.98 -3.24 9.00
CA ASP A 141 -12.06 -2.84 10.07
C ASP A 141 -11.52 -1.41 9.89
N GLY A 142 -11.84 -0.77 8.76
CA GLY A 142 -11.33 0.55 8.38
C GLY A 142 -9.96 0.51 7.68
N PRO A 143 -9.52 1.66 7.15
CA PRO A 143 -8.25 1.77 6.44
C PRO A 143 -7.06 1.74 7.40
N GLU A 144 -5.89 1.40 6.85
CA GLU A 144 -4.63 1.44 7.58
C GLU A 144 -4.30 2.86 8.04
N GLN A 145 -3.55 2.93 9.13
CA GLN A 145 -3.21 4.19 9.77
C GLN A 145 -1.89 4.80 9.26
N ILE A 146 -1.11 4.02 8.53
CA ILE A 146 0.20 4.39 7.99
C ILE A 146 0.28 3.94 6.53
N TYR A 147 0.83 4.80 5.67
CA TYR A 147 1.04 4.54 4.24
C TYR A 147 2.51 4.74 3.90
N ALA A 148 3.06 3.88 3.05
CA ALA A 148 4.45 3.94 2.59
C ALA A 148 4.55 3.59 1.10
N PRO A 149 5.62 4.01 0.39
CA PRO A 149 5.81 3.66 -1.01
C PRO A 149 5.95 2.15 -1.24
N PHE A 150 5.26 1.65 -2.27
CA PHE A 150 5.33 0.25 -2.67
C PHE A 150 6.76 -0.19 -3.00
N SER A 151 7.53 0.65 -3.69
CA SER A 151 8.93 0.40 -4.03
C SER A 151 9.80 0.17 -2.81
N VAL A 152 9.65 1.00 -1.78
CA VAL A 152 10.37 0.86 -0.50
C VAL A 152 10.01 -0.44 0.20
N ALA A 153 8.73 -0.81 0.17
CA ALA A 153 8.27 -2.06 0.78
C ALA A 153 8.85 -3.29 0.06
N VAL A 154 8.95 -3.26 -1.27
CA VAL A 154 9.56 -4.34 -2.06
C VAL A 154 11.06 -4.42 -1.80
N THR A 155 11.79 -3.31 -1.88
CA THR A 155 13.25 -3.27 -1.64
C THR A 155 13.58 -3.66 -0.19
N GLY A 156 12.72 -3.28 0.76
CA GLY A 156 12.83 -3.66 2.18
C GLY A 156 12.36 -5.09 2.50
N GLU A 157 11.99 -5.88 1.49
CA GLU A 157 11.51 -7.27 1.64
C GLU A 157 10.33 -7.39 2.62
N TRP A 158 9.35 -6.49 2.52
CA TRP A 158 8.18 -6.51 3.39
C TRP A 158 7.26 -7.69 3.04
N GLY A 159 7.04 -8.58 4.01
CA GLY A 159 6.07 -9.65 3.86
C GLY A 159 4.64 -9.10 3.85
N SER A 160 3.75 -9.68 3.04
CA SER A 160 2.33 -9.36 3.07
C SER A 160 1.68 -9.91 4.35
N SER A 161 0.94 -9.07 5.09
CA SER A 161 0.07 -9.47 6.21
C SER A 161 -1.38 -9.68 5.77
N GLY A 162 -1.71 -9.30 4.54
CA GLY A 162 -3.04 -9.46 3.97
C GLY A 162 -3.32 -10.85 3.41
N ASN A 163 -4.46 -10.98 2.75
CA ASN A 163 -4.82 -12.19 2.02
C ASN A 163 -3.76 -12.52 0.98
N ASN A 164 -3.38 -13.77 0.93
CA ASN A 164 -2.32 -14.28 0.06
C ASN A 164 -2.72 -15.68 -0.39
N SER A 165 -2.76 -15.91 -1.68
CA SER A 165 -3.05 -17.22 -2.23
C SER A 165 -2.01 -17.59 -3.28
N CYS A 166 -1.40 -18.75 -3.10
CA CYS A 166 -0.44 -19.28 -4.04
C CYS A 166 -1.05 -20.49 -4.73
N TRP A 167 -1.11 -20.43 -6.05
CA TRP A 167 -1.54 -21.54 -6.88
C TRP A 167 -0.65 -22.77 -6.71
N LYS A 168 0.63 -22.52 -6.68
CA LYS A 168 1.69 -23.48 -6.31
C LYS A 168 2.72 -22.76 -5.43
N PRO A 169 3.43 -23.49 -4.57
CA PRO A 169 4.50 -22.89 -3.80
C PRO A 169 5.57 -22.29 -4.72
N PRO A 170 6.24 -21.19 -4.31
CA PRO A 170 7.37 -20.65 -5.04
C PRO A 170 8.41 -21.72 -5.34
N GLU A 171 8.96 -21.71 -6.56
CA GLU A 171 9.99 -22.70 -6.97
C GLU A 171 11.32 -22.46 -6.26
N GLU A 172 11.62 -21.18 -5.97
CA GLU A 172 12.79 -20.76 -5.21
C GLU A 172 12.35 -20.20 -3.85
N GLY A 173 13.18 -20.41 -2.84
CA GLY A 173 12.95 -19.90 -1.50
C GLY A 173 13.30 -18.41 -1.37
N GLY A 174 12.83 -17.80 -0.27
CA GLY A 174 13.10 -16.40 0.06
C GLY A 174 12.19 -15.41 -0.67
N TYR A 175 12.44 -14.11 -0.42
CA TYR A 175 11.58 -13.04 -0.93
C TYR A 175 11.64 -12.92 -2.46
N ALA A 176 12.82 -13.08 -3.05
CA ALA A 176 12.97 -13.06 -4.52
C ALA A 176 12.15 -14.17 -5.20
N GLY A 177 12.17 -15.39 -4.65
CA GLY A 177 11.34 -16.49 -5.14
C GLY A 177 9.85 -16.22 -4.98
N TYR A 178 9.45 -15.54 -3.89
CA TYR A 178 8.08 -15.11 -3.68
C TYR A 178 7.63 -14.07 -4.72
N LEU A 179 8.45 -13.07 -5.02
CA LEU A 179 8.17 -12.09 -6.08
C LEU A 179 8.08 -12.72 -7.49
N ALA A 180 8.89 -13.75 -7.76
CA ALA A 180 8.88 -14.48 -9.03
C ALA A 180 7.76 -15.53 -9.15
N SER A 181 6.96 -15.70 -8.10
CA SER A 181 5.94 -16.74 -8.03
C SER A 181 4.58 -16.30 -8.62
N GLU A 182 3.71 -17.30 -8.80
CA GLU A 182 2.29 -17.10 -9.16
C GLU A 182 1.40 -16.85 -7.93
N CYS A 183 1.97 -16.40 -6.80
CA CYS A 183 1.20 -15.99 -5.63
C CYS A 183 0.52 -14.66 -5.90
N ILE A 184 -0.79 -14.59 -5.63
CA ILE A 184 -1.60 -13.37 -5.73
C ILE A 184 -1.73 -12.75 -4.33
N TRP A 185 -1.41 -11.48 -4.19
CA TRP A 185 -1.41 -10.77 -2.90
C TRP A 185 -1.48 -9.24 -3.03
N ILE A 186 -1.48 -8.73 -4.26
CA ILE A 186 -1.47 -7.30 -4.57
C ILE A 186 -2.83 -6.88 -5.07
N GLN A 187 -3.40 -5.83 -4.48
CA GLN A 187 -4.56 -5.13 -5.02
C GLN A 187 -4.09 -4.18 -6.11
N MET A 188 -4.78 -4.21 -7.25
CA MET A 188 -4.52 -3.32 -8.37
C MET A 188 -5.78 -2.56 -8.79
N TRP A 189 -5.63 -1.24 -8.94
CA TRP A 189 -6.69 -0.35 -9.41
C TRP A 189 -6.21 0.46 -10.61
N VAL A 190 -7.12 0.67 -11.54
CA VAL A 190 -6.87 1.43 -12.78
C VAL A 190 -7.95 2.47 -12.97
N GLU A 191 -7.55 3.72 -13.18
CA GLU A 191 -8.45 4.80 -13.57
C GLU A 191 -8.32 5.07 -15.06
N LEU A 192 -9.45 5.08 -15.76
CA LEU A 192 -9.52 5.35 -17.19
C LEU A 192 -9.98 6.79 -17.41
N GLU A 193 -9.31 7.54 -18.30
CA GLU A 193 -9.70 8.91 -18.66
C GLU A 193 -11.13 9.02 -19.19
N ASN A 194 -11.64 7.95 -19.80
CA ASN A 194 -12.96 7.96 -20.44
C ASN A 194 -13.60 6.57 -20.29
N PRO A 195 -14.90 6.51 -19.88
CA PRO A 195 -15.63 5.24 -19.81
C PRO A 195 -15.67 4.44 -21.11
N SER A 196 -15.50 5.09 -22.27
CA SER A 196 -15.48 4.41 -23.57
C SER A 196 -14.20 3.60 -23.85
N LYS A 197 -13.14 3.78 -23.05
CA LYS A 197 -11.91 2.98 -23.11
C LYS A 197 -12.02 1.64 -22.33
N ARG A 198 -13.18 1.34 -21.82
CA ARG A 198 -13.46 0.13 -21.02
C ARG A 198 -13.56 -1.16 -21.83
N ALA A 199 -13.52 -1.07 -23.14
CA ALA A 199 -13.83 -2.17 -24.08
C ALA A 199 -12.63 -2.65 -24.91
N ASP A 200 -11.44 -2.14 -24.67
CA ASP A 200 -10.19 -2.55 -25.30
C ASP A 200 -9.28 -3.24 -24.25
#